data_c4e9ee8f7f79fad374db54d7b3024d6d
#
_entry.id   c4e9ee8f7f79fad374db54d7b3024d6d
#
_cell.length_a   1.000
_cell.length_b   1.000
_cell.length_c   1.000
_cell.angle_alpha   90.00
_cell.angle_beta   90.00
_cell.angle_gamma   90.00
#
_symmetry.space_group_name_H-M   'P 1'
#
loop_
_entity.id
_entity.type
_entity.pdbx_description
1 polymer ?
#
loop_
_entity_poly.entity_id
_entity_poly.type
_entity_poly.pdbx_seq_one_letter_code
_entity_poly.pdbx_strand_id
1 'polypeptide(L)'
;HADCHRSYIYEPDSFRPLVLLEGFGPQETKPFHYQLDHLGTPQELTNPEGEIVWSAHYRAYGEIARLDVGKIDNPLRFQGQYFDAESGLHYNRHRYYNPDIGRYLTPDPVKLAGGINAYRYVPNPTGWVDPLGLNTCPGADGCKPNNSAQNPIAGVEHGEPALPQLGRAQRQARINELGEANAHRRLSELERSIPGAHFLEKHGAQTSLESQLERVITARNPTTGEIETFTRGRNAGQPRPPSAATHFLSHRDQLNAIDRAILIFKLNGRADIQAPMDMGKIIGEGYKRDSLEYGKQRKAIVYFNSDGKPITAFTEF
;
A
#
# COMPACT_ATOMS: atom_id res chain seq x y z
N HIS A 1 -16.71 -0.96 3.11
CA HIS A 1 -18.14 -0.78 3.34
C HIS A 1 -18.86 -1.19 2.07
N ALA A 2 -19.79 -2.15 2.15
CA ALA A 2 -20.43 -2.78 1.00
C ALA A 2 -21.32 -1.85 0.16
N ASP A 3 -21.55 -0.60 0.58
CA ASP A 3 -22.50 0.31 -0.06
C ASP A 3 -21.92 1.70 -0.42
N CYS A 4 -20.61 1.92 -0.28
CA CYS A 4 -20.00 3.15 -0.70
C CYS A 4 -19.56 3.05 -2.16
N HIS A 5 -20.10 3.91 -3.03
CA HIS A 5 -19.69 4.02 -4.42
C HIS A 5 -18.94 5.34 -4.65
N ARG A 6 -17.98 5.31 -5.58
CA ARG A 6 -17.19 6.46 -5.99
C ARG A 6 -17.24 6.63 -7.48
N SER A 7 -17.43 7.86 -7.93
CA SER A 7 -17.35 8.25 -9.32
C SER A 7 -16.39 9.42 -9.48
N TYR A 8 -15.54 9.36 -10.50
CA TYR A 8 -14.57 10.39 -10.78
C TYR A 8 -14.96 11.13 -12.04
N ILE A 9 -15.07 12.45 -11.96
CA ILE A 9 -15.33 13.34 -13.08
C ILE A 9 -14.00 13.97 -13.48
N TYR A 10 -13.67 13.88 -14.76
CA TYR A 10 -12.44 14.44 -15.33
C TYR A 10 -12.72 15.63 -16.23
N GLU A 11 -11.72 16.45 -16.45
CA GLU A 11 -11.77 17.47 -17.51
C GLU A 11 -12.05 16.78 -18.86
N PRO A 12 -12.84 17.38 -19.76
CA PRO A 12 -13.09 16.83 -21.09
C PRO A 12 -11.78 16.52 -21.82
N ASP A 13 -11.72 15.36 -22.47
CA ASP A 13 -10.54 14.87 -23.20
C ASP A 13 -9.22 14.89 -22.42
N SER A 14 -9.28 14.66 -21.14
CA SER A 14 -8.15 14.71 -20.20
C SER A 14 -8.19 13.57 -19.19
N PHE A 15 -7.05 13.34 -18.54
CA PHE A 15 -6.92 12.47 -17.36
C PHE A 15 -6.84 13.27 -16.05
N ARG A 16 -7.12 14.57 -16.10
CA ARG A 16 -7.10 15.46 -14.93
C ARG A 16 -8.42 15.36 -14.18
N PRO A 17 -8.44 14.87 -12.93
CA PRO A 17 -9.69 14.76 -12.18
C PRO A 17 -10.16 16.14 -11.71
N LEU A 18 -11.47 16.39 -11.81
CA LEU A 18 -12.13 17.59 -11.31
C LEU A 18 -12.84 17.35 -10.00
N VAL A 19 -13.63 16.27 -9.93
CA VAL A 19 -14.52 15.99 -8.79
C VAL A 19 -14.53 14.51 -8.49
N LEU A 20 -14.44 14.16 -7.21
CA LEU A 20 -14.83 12.87 -6.67
C LEU A 20 -16.27 12.98 -6.16
N LEU A 21 -17.15 12.13 -6.65
CA LEU A 21 -18.48 11.92 -6.10
C LEU A 21 -18.45 10.65 -5.22
N GLU A 22 -18.67 10.80 -3.93
CA GLU A 22 -18.74 9.69 -2.99
C GLU A 22 -20.16 9.59 -2.44
N GLY A 23 -20.76 8.42 -2.51
CA GLY A 23 -22.14 8.20 -2.10
C GLY A 23 -22.37 6.90 -1.34
N PHE A 24 -23.39 6.92 -0.48
CA PHE A 24 -23.91 5.76 0.23
C PHE A 24 -25.36 5.51 -0.28
N GLY A 25 -25.50 4.57 -1.21
CA GLY A 25 -26.78 4.30 -1.87
C GLY A 25 -27.11 5.28 -3.02
N PRO A 26 -28.26 5.14 -3.67
CA PRO A 26 -28.56 5.81 -4.94
C PRO A 26 -28.91 7.31 -4.84
N GLN A 27 -29.07 7.88 -3.65
CA GLN A 27 -29.61 9.24 -3.48
C GLN A 27 -28.73 10.24 -2.70
N GLU A 28 -27.66 9.78 -2.04
CA GLU A 28 -26.79 10.68 -1.29
C GLU A 28 -25.38 10.65 -1.86
N THR A 29 -25.05 11.62 -2.70
CA THR A 29 -23.73 11.78 -3.27
C THR A 29 -23.12 13.11 -2.80
N LYS A 30 -21.91 13.04 -2.23
CA LYS A 30 -21.14 14.21 -1.77
C LYS A 30 -20.03 14.49 -2.77
N PRO A 31 -19.93 15.71 -3.32
CA PRO A 31 -18.83 16.11 -4.19
C PRO A 31 -17.62 16.54 -3.37
N PHE A 32 -16.44 16.18 -3.85
CA PHE A 32 -15.16 16.67 -3.37
C PHE A 32 -14.35 17.16 -4.56
N HIS A 33 -13.83 18.39 -4.47
CA HIS A 33 -13.15 19.08 -5.56
C HIS A 33 -11.64 18.85 -5.49
N TYR A 34 -11.04 18.44 -6.59
CA TYR A 34 -9.60 18.24 -6.70
C TYR A 34 -8.87 19.56 -6.89
N GLN A 35 -7.81 19.77 -6.11
CA GLN A 35 -6.77 20.76 -6.34
C GLN A 35 -5.54 20.00 -6.86
N LEU A 36 -5.11 20.37 -8.06
CA LEU A 36 -4.08 19.65 -8.79
C LEU A 36 -2.80 20.47 -8.91
N ASP A 37 -1.66 19.78 -9.02
CA ASP A 37 -0.43 20.42 -9.48
C ASP A 37 -0.43 20.64 -11.02
N HIS A 38 0.67 21.16 -11.54
CA HIS A 38 0.84 21.41 -12.98
C HIS A 38 0.81 20.13 -13.84
N LEU A 39 1.09 18.97 -13.26
CA LEU A 39 1.00 17.66 -13.93
C LEU A 39 -0.40 17.04 -13.86
N GLY A 40 -1.36 17.69 -13.16
CA GLY A 40 -2.67 17.10 -12.90
C GLY A 40 -2.68 16.06 -11.78
N THR A 41 -1.67 16.08 -10.89
CA THR A 41 -1.61 15.21 -9.73
C THR A 41 -2.41 15.81 -8.59
N PRO A 42 -3.32 15.05 -7.94
CA PRO A 42 -4.05 15.53 -6.78
C PRO A 42 -3.14 15.94 -5.63
N GLN A 43 -3.21 17.21 -5.21
CA GLN A 43 -2.52 17.72 -4.02
C GLN A 43 -3.47 17.81 -2.83
N GLU A 44 -4.72 18.22 -3.08
CA GLU A 44 -5.76 18.35 -2.06
C GLU A 44 -7.12 17.97 -2.62
N LEU A 45 -8.04 17.57 -1.73
CA LEU A 45 -9.48 17.54 -1.97
C LEU A 45 -10.17 18.42 -0.96
N THR A 46 -11.11 19.22 -1.45
CA THR A 46 -11.96 20.08 -0.63
C THR A 46 -13.42 19.64 -0.71
N ASN A 47 -14.13 19.75 0.43
CA ASN A 47 -15.58 19.58 0.46
C ASN A 47 -16.29 20.83 -0.12
N PRO A 48 -17.64 20.84 -0.28
CA PRO A 48 -18.39 22.01 -0.76
C PRO A 48 -18.24 23.26 0.11
N GLU A 49 -17.92 23.08 1.38
CA GLU A 49 -17.69 24.16 2.35
C GLU A 49 -16.29 24.77 2.23
N GLY A 50 -15.44 24.22 1.37
CA GLY A 50 -14.07 24.66 1.16
C GLY A 50 -13.05 24.13 2.16
N GLU A 51 -13.44 23.18 3.04
CA GLU A 51 -12.51 22.55 3.96
C GLU A 51 -11.66 21.49 3.24
N ILE A 52 -10.37 21.44 3.53
CA ILE A 52 -9.48 20.38 3.05
C ILE A 52 -9.80 19.08 3.80
N VAL A 53 -10.21 18.07 3.06
CA VAL A 53 -10.56 16.74 3.58
C VAL A 53 -9.52 15.67 3.23
N TRP A 54 -8.65 15.94 2.28
CA TRP A 54 -7.48 15.14 1.95
C TRP A 54 -6.38 16.05 1.42
N SER A 55 -5.12 15.82 1.84
CA SER A 55 -3.95 16.54 1.35
C SER A 55 -2.70 15.69 1.50
N ALA A 56 -1.85 15.66 0.47
CA ALA A 56 -0.64 14.86 0.45
C ALA A 56 0.52 15.54 -0.27
N HIS A 57 1.75 15.22 0.17
CA HIS A 57 2.98 15.53 -0.52
C HIS A 57 3.57 14.29 -1.17
N TYR A 58 4.08 14.45 -2.39
CA TYR A 58 4.62 13.36 -3.18
C TYR A 58 6.15 13.40 -3.26
N ARG A 59 6.76 12.23 -3.38
CA ARG A 59 8.12 12.08 -3.91
C ARG A 59 8.12 12.25 -5.43
N ALA A 60 9.27 12.46 -6.01
CA ALA A 60 9.41 12.75 -7.44
C ALA A 60 8.75 11.69 -8.36
N TYR A 61 8.70 10.44 -7.94
CA TYR A 61 8.09 9.34 -8.70
C TYR A 61 6.69 8.93 -8.23
N GLY A 62 5.98 9.82 -7.51
CA GLY A 62 4.54 9.68 -7.23
C GLY A 62 4.19 8.85 -5.99
N GLU A 63 5.17 8.40 -5.22
CA GLU A 63 4.93 7.87 -3.88
C GLU A 63 4.47 9.00 -2.96
N ILE A 64 3.46 8.78 -2.12
CA ILE A 64 3.09 9.75 -1.08
C ILE A 64 4.18 9.75 -0.01
N ALA A 65 4.91 10.87 0.07
CA ALA A 65 5.92 11.09 1.09
C ALA A 65 5.30 11.40 2.46
N ARG A 66 4.18 12.14 2.45
CA ARG A 66 3.46 12.55 3.65
C ARG A 66 1.98 12.81 3.33
N LEU A 67 1.11 12.26 4.14
CA LEU A 67 -0.32 12.57 4.14
C LEU A 67 -0.60 13.55 5.27
N ASP A 68 -0.99 14.78 4.94
CA ASP A 68 -1.25 15.83 5.93
C ASP A 68 -2.69 15.80 6.43
N VAL A 69 -3.65 15.55 5.54
CA VAL A 69 -5.07 15.41 5.85
C VAL A 69 -5.59 14.14 5.19
N GLY A 70 -6.28 13.29 5.91
CA GLY A 70 -6.82 12.01 5.42
C GLY A 70 -8.19 11.72 6.00
N LYS A 71 -9.14 12.67 5.93
CA LYS A 71 -10.54 12.46 6.36
C LYS A 71 -11.30 11.56 5.40
N ILE A 72 -10.90 11.54 4.14
CA ILE A 72 -11.40 10.64 3.10
C ILE A 72 -10.22 9.94 2.43
N ASP A 73 -10.50 8.83 1.73
CA ASP A 73 -9.49 8.12 0.97
C ASP A 73 -9.43 8.63 -0.47
N ASN A 74 -8.23 8.86 -0.99
CA ASN A 74 -8.01 9.24 -2.38
C ASN A 74 -6.98 8.29 -3.03
N PRO A 75 -7.43 7.40 -3.92
CA PRO A 75 -6.55 6.47 -4.62
C PRO A 75 -5.90 7.06 -5.89
N LEU A 76 -6.33 8.21 -6.38
CA LEU A 76 -5.72 8.80 -7.59
C LEU A 76 -4.30 9.28 -7.30
N ARG A 77 -3.40 9.06 -8.30
CA ARG A 77 -1.98 9.44 -8.26
C ARG A 77 -1.65 10.29 -9.48
N PHE A 78 -0.55 10.05 -10.17
CA PHE A 78 -0.29 10.70 -11.46
C PHE A 78 -1.42 10.43 -12.44
N GLN A 79 -1.55 11.25 -13.49
CA GLN A 79 -2.59 11.08 -14.50
C GLN A 79 -2.69 9.62 -14.97
N GLY A 80 -3.91 9.05 -14.90
CA GLY A 80 -4.18 7.66 -15.27
C GLY A 80 -3.80 6.61 -14.24
N GLN A 81 -3.21 6.99 -13.10
CA GLN A 81 -2.80 6.08 -12.03
C GLN A 81 -3.83 5.99 -10.91
N TYR A 82 -4.09 4.76 -10.49
CA TYR A 82 -4.94 4.42 -9.35
C TYR A 82 -4.13 3.59 -8.35
N PHE A 83 -4.02 4.07 -7.13
CA PHE A 83 -3.32 3.35 -6.06
C PHE A 83 -4.09 2.10 -5.66
N ASP A 84 -3.45 0.98 -5.81
CA ASP A 84 -3.93 -0.31 -5.34
C ASP A 84 -3.37 -0.57 -3.93
N ALA A 85 -4.22 -0.42 -2.92
CA ALA A 85 -3.85 -0.60 -1.52
C ALA A 85 -3.44 -2.04 -1.18
N GLU A 86 -3.88 -3.03 -1.97
CA GLU A 86 -3.52 -4.43 -1.74
C GLU A 86 -2.08 -4.74 -2.16
N SER A 87 -1.60 -4.12 -3.24
CA SER A 87 -0.26 -4.36 -3.77
C SER A 87 0.76 -3.27 -3.40
N GLY A 88 0.28 -2.07 -3.01
CA GLY A 88 1.10 -0.88 -2.83
C GLY A 88 1.61 -0.27 -4.14
N LEU A 89 1.06 -0.72 -5.26
CA LEU A 89 1.42 -0.29 -6.60
C LEU A 89 0.39 0.70 -7.16
N HIS A 90 0.74 1.35 -8.27
CA HIS A 90 -0.23 2.15 -9.01
C HIS A 90 -0.69 1.38 -10.25
N TYR A 91 -1.98 1.06 -10.32
CA TYR A 91 -2.59 0.54 -11.53
C TYR A 91 -2.67 1.64 -12.57
N ASN A 92 -1.99 1.47 -13.69
CA ASN A 92 -1.92 2.43 -14.78
C ASN A 92 -2.44 1.79 -16.08
N ARG A 93 -3.72 1.41 -16.06
CA ARG A 93 -4.49 0.81 -17.16
C ARG A 93 -3.86 -0.42 -17.82
N HIS A 94 -2.74 -0.29 -18.52
CA HIS A 94 -2.08 -1.39 -19.22
C HIS A 94 -0.93 -2.02 -18.43
N ARG A 95 -0.39 -1.31 -17.45
CA ARG A 95 0.74 -1.74 -16.62
C ARG A 95 0.53 -1.39 -15.15
N TYR A 96 1.20 -2.11 -14.28
CA TYR A 96 1.40 -1.70 -12.89
C TYR A 96 2.71 -0.94 -12.76
N TYR A 97 2.62 0.22 -12.13
CA TYR A 97 3.74 1.10 -11.84
C TYR A 97 4.15 0.96 -10.37
N ASN A 98 5.45 0.86 -10.13
CA ASN A 98 6.01 0.86 -8.80
C ASN A 98 6.62 2.24 -8.48
N PRO A 99 6.00 3.05 -7.60
CA PRO A 99 6.47 4.39 -7.29
C PRO A 99 7.79 4.41 -6.52
N ASP A 100 8.12 3.34 -5.77
CA ASP A 100 9.33 3.27 -4.97
C ASP A 100 10.60 3.18 -5.83
N ILE A 101 10.51 2.51 -6.97
CA ILE A 101 11.62 2.33 -7.91
C ILE A 101 11.44 3.12 -9.20
N GLY A 102 10.34 3.87 -9.32
CA GLY A 102 10.08 4.79 -10.42
C GLY A 102 9.91 4.13 -11.79
N ARG A 103 9.39 2.88 -11.85
CA ARG A 103 9.28 2.13 -13.10
C ARG A 103 8.09 1.17 -13.16
N TYR A 104 7.72 0.77 -14.36
CA TYR A 104 6.75 -0.30 -14.58
C TYR A 104 7.31 -1.67 -14.22
N LEU A 105 6.41 -2.60 -13.85
CA LEU A 105 6.76 -3.97 -13.47
C LEU A 105 6.80 -4.93 -14.67
N THR A 106 6.12 -4.56 -15.76
CA THR A 106 6.08 -5.34 -16.99
C THR A 106 6.66 -4.53 -18.14
N PRO A 107 7.25 -5.20 -19.14
CA PRO A 107 7.73 -4.51 -20.33
C PRO A 107 6.58 -3.83 -21.06
N ASP A 108 6.92 -2.79 -21.81
CA ASP A 108 5.95 -2.01 -22.58
C ASP A 108 5.25 -2.89 -23.62
N PRO A 109 3.90 -2.93 -23.66
CA PRO A 109 3.16 -3.66 -24.68
C PRO A 109 3.41 -3.15 -26.09
N VAL A 110 3.74 -1.84 -26.25
CA VAL A 110 4.07 -1.24 -27.56
C VAL A 110 5.55 -1.41 -27.93
N LYS A 111 6.30 -2.17 -27.14
CA LYS A 111 7.71 -2.52 -27.39
C LYS A 111 8.59 -1.27 -27.56
N LEU A 112 9.45 -1.25 -28.60
CA LEU A 112 10.37 -0.14 -28.86
C LEU A 112 9.67 1.17 -29.25
N ALA A 113 8.39 1.14 -29.62
CA ALA A 113 7.62 2.35 -29.88
C ALA A 113 7.43 3.20 -28.60
N GLY A 114 7.43 2.57 -27.41
CA GLY A 114 7.43 3.24 -26.11
C GLY A 114 8.80 3.70 -25.64
N GLY A 115 9.87 3.40 -26.37
CA GLY A 115 11.25 3.75 -26.07
C GLY A 115 12.15 2.53 -25.81
N ILE A 116 13.47 2.76 -25.79
CA ILE A 116 14.49 1.70 -25.64
C ILE A 116 14.37 0.99 -24.25
N ASN A 117 14.01 1.71 -23.21
CA ASN A 117 13.81 1.13 -21.88
C ASN A 117 12.33 0.77 -21.70
N ALA A 118 11.99 -0.50 -21.94
CA ALA A 118 10.64 -1.03 -21.87
C ALA A 118 9.96 -0.91 -20.50
N TYR A 119 10.70 -0.59 -19.43
CA TYR A 119 10.16 -0.48 -18.07
C TYR A 119 10.10 0.97 -17.57
N ARG A 120 10.56 1.93 -18.37
CA ARG A 120 10.57 3.33 -17.98
C ARG A 120 9.15 3.88 -17.87
N TYR A 121 8.88 4.67 -16.82
CA TYR A 121 7.64 5.43 -16.71
C TYR A 121 7.69 6.63 -17.66
N VAL A 122 8.54 7.61 -17.37
CA VAL A 122 8.70 8.82 -18.17
C VAL A 122 10.16 9.28 -18.17
N PRO A 123 10.58 10.14 -19.12
CA PRO A 123 11.93 10.71 -19.12
C PRO A 123 12.21 11.62 -17.92
N ASN A 124 11.20 12.38 -17.50
CA ASN A 124 11.29 13.31 -16.37
C ASN A 124 9.93 13.37 -15.66
N PRO A 125 9.83 12.86 -14.41
CA PRO A 125 8.57 12.79 -13.66
C PRO A 125 8.05 14.15 -13.18
N THR A 126 8.83 15.23 -13.32
CA THR A 126 8.39 16.59 -12.97
C THR A 126 7.81 17.36 -14.15
N GLY A 127 7.79 16.78 -15.35
CA GLY A 127 7.28 17.47 -16.54
C GLY A 127 6.56 16.54 -17.53
N TRP A 128 6.55 15.25 -17.28
CA TRP A 128 6.00 14.23 -18.17
C TRP A 128 5.11 13.26 -17.41
N VAL A 129 4.10 12.74 -18.09
CA VAL A 129 3.19 11.71 -17.59
C VAL A 129 2.98 10.61 -18.63
N ASP A 130 2.51 9.43 -18.19
CA ASP A 130 2.10 8.33 -19.06
C ASP A 130 0.74 7.80 -18.58
N PRO A 131 -0.37 8.45 -18.96
CA PRO A 131 -1.69 8.12 -18.41
C PRO A 131 -2.23 6.75 -18.77
N LEU A 132 -1.74 6.16 -19.85
CA LEU A 132 -2.18 4.84 -20.33
C LEU A 132 -1.20 3.72 -19.95
N GLY A 133 0.01 4.05 -19.51
CA GLY A 133 1.06 3.05 -19.36
C GLY A 133 1.60 2.53 -20.71
N LEU A 134 1.59 3.35 -21.76
CA LEU A 134 2.01 2.99 -23.13
C LEU A 134 2.92 4.04 -23.76
N ASN A 135 2.62 5.33 -23.58
CA ASN A 135 3.30 6.44 -24.22
C ASN A 135 3.43 7.62 -23.28
N THR A 136 4.59 8.24 -23.28
CA THR A 136 4.86 9.44 -22.50
C THR A 136 4.43 10.70 -23.23
N CYS A 137 3.92 11.69 -22.49
CA CYS A 137 3.57 12.99 -23.01
C CYS A 137 3.92 14.11 -22.01
N PRO A 138 4.13 15.38 -22.46
CA PRO A 138 4.26 16.51 -21.56
C PRO A 138 3.02 16.67 -20.70
N GLY A 139 3.21 16.84 -19.38
CA GLY A 139 2.12 16.74 -18.38
C GLY A 139 1.08 17.85 -18.42
N ALA A 140 1.42 19.04 -18.94
CA ALA A 140 0.52 20.18 -18.83
C ALA A 140 -0.73 20.04 -19.73
N ASP A 141 -0.61 19.78 -21.04
CA ASP A 141 -1.75 19.79 -21.98
C ASP A 141 -1.66 18.74 -23.10
N GLY A 142 -0.69 17.83 -23.05
CA GLY A 142 -0.34 16.98 -24.20
C GLY A 142 -0.98 15.61 -24.27
N CYS A 143 -1.63 15.15 -23.20
CA CYS A 143 -2.18 13.80 -23.12
C CYS A 143 -3.69 13.80 -23.35
N LYS A 144 -4.13 13.43 -24.54
CA LYS A 144 -5.56 13.25 -24.85
C LYS A 144 -5.90 11.76 -24.87
N PRO A 145 -7.06 11.34 -24.33
CA PRO A 145 -7.51 9.94 -24.34
C PRO A 145 -7.59 9.32 -25.74
N ASN A 146 -7.83 10.15 -26.76
CA ASN A 146 -8.02 9.70 -28.15
C ASN A 146 -6.74 9.62 -28.98
N ASN A 147 -5.56 10.00 -28.45
CA ASN A 147 -4.28 9.85 -29.17
C ASN A 147 -3.72 8.41 -29.11
N SER A 148 -4.56 7.43 -28.85
CA SER A 148 -4.15 6.05 -28.64
C SER A 148 -3.87 5.22 -29.89
N ALA A 149 -3.85 5.77 -31.09
CA ALA A 149 -3.66 4.94 -32.28
C ALA A 149 -3.12 5.66 -33.52
N GLN A 150 -2.25 6.63 -33.36
CA GLN A 150 -1.44 7.03 -34.51
C GLN A 150 0.02 6.66 -34.27
N ASN A 151 0.30 5.38 -34.53
CA ASN A 151 1.64 4.84 -34.64
C ASN A 151 2.20 5.23 -36.04
N PRO A 152 3.20 6.10 -36.15
CA PRO A 152 3.75 6.46 -37.46
C PRO A 152 4.86 5.49 -37.93
N ILE A 153 4.84 4.24 -37.47
CA ILE A 153 5.76 3.22 -37.98
C ILE A 153 4.98 1.95 -38.33
N ALA A 154 4.24 2.04 -39.45
CA ALA A 154 3.92 0.86 -40.23
C ALA A 154 5.18 0.51 -41.08
N GLY A 155 5.75 -0.66 -40.80
CA GLY A 155 6.73 -1.29 -41.68
C GLY A 155 8.13 -1.45 -41.12
N VAL A 156 8.31 -2.38 -40.17
CA VAL A 156 9.48 -3.27 -40.11
C VAL A 156 9.03 -4.59 -39.51
N GLU A 157 8.79 -5.57 -40.33
CA GLU A 157 8.71 -6.97 -39.90
C GLU A 157 10.12 -7.45 -39.57
N HIS A 158 10.45 -7.55 -38.32
CA HIS A 158 11.56 -8.37 -37.85
C HIS A 158 11.00 -9.39 -36.85
N GLY A 159 10.93 -10.63 -37.32
CA GLY A 159 10.62 -11.79 -36.54
C GLY A 159 11.70 -12.02 -35.46
N GLU A 160 11.48 -11.53 -34.26
CA GLU A 160 12.11 -12.07 -33.07
C GLU A 160 11.14 -13.00 -32.35
N PRO A 161 11.63 -14.11 -31.77
CA PRO A 161 10.77 -15.03 -31.05
C PRO A 161 10.10 -14.28 -29.90
N ALA A 162 8.77 -14.25 -29.91
CA ALA A 162 7.98 -13.67 -28.86
C ALA A 162 8.35 -14.37 -27.52
N LEU A 163 8.94 -13.63 -26.59
CA LEU A 163 9.07 -14.10 -25.22
C LEU A 163 7.67 -14.52 -24.73
N PRO A 164 7.54 -15.68 -24.08
CA PRO A 164 6.25 -16.18 -23.66
C PRO A 164 5.57 -15.10 -22.78
N GLN A 165 4.42 -14.61 -23.24
CA GLN A 165 3.62 -13.69 -22.43
C GLN A 165 3.16 -14.46 -21.20
N LEU A 166 3.57 -14.01 -20.03
CA LEU A 166 3.10 -14.54 -18.77
C LEU A 166 1.57 -14.61 -18.77
N GLY A 167 1.00 -15.77 -18.51
CA GLY A 167 -0.43 -15.95 -18.38
C GLY A 167 -1.00 -15.05 -17.26
N ARG A 168 -2.31 -14.81 -17.27
CA ARG A 168 -2.97 -13.95 -16.26
C ARG A 168 -2.59 -14.36 -14.83
N ALA A 169 -2.57 -15.66 -14.53
CA ALA A 169 -2.18 -16.19 -13.23
C ALA A 169 -0.72 -15.87 -12.86
N GLN A 170 0.21 -15.99 -13.81
CA GLN A 170 1.62 -15.69 -13.58
C GLN A 170 1.88 -14.19 -13.37
N ARG A 171 1.15 -13.33 -14.10
CA ARG A 171 1.19 -11.87 -13.86
C ARG A 171 0.67 -11.53 -12.47
N GLN A 172 -0.45 -12.12 -12.05
CA GLN A 172 -1.00 -11.89 -10.72
C GLN A 172 -0.05 -12.38 -9.63
N ALA A 173 0.55 -13.55 -9.80
CA ALA A 173 1.55 -14.07 -8.86
C ALA A 173 2.75 -13.11 -8.72
N ARG A 174 3.24 -12.56 -9.85
CA ARG A 174 4.36 -11.59 -9.83
C ARG A 174 3.99 -10.27 -9.16
N ILE A 175 2.77 -9.76 -9.39
CA ILE A 175 2.26 -8.57 -8.70
C ILE A 175 2.18 -8.82 -7.20
N ASN A 176 1.67 -9.98 -6.79
CA ASN A 176 1.59 -10.34 -5.37
C ASN A 176 2.98 -10.43 -4.73
N GLU A 177 3.93 -11.10 -5.38
CA GLU A 177 5.33 -11.20 -4.91
C GLU A 177 5.97 -9.82 -4.71
N LEU A 178 5.81 -8.92 -5.68
CA LEU A 178 6.37 -7.58 -5.61
C LEU A 178 5.69 -6.73 -4.54
N GLY A 179 4.38 -6.87 -4.36
CA GLY A 179 3.64 -6.21 -3.30
C GLY A 179 4.10 -6.66 -1.90
N GLU A 180 4.35 -7.96 -1.71
CA GLU A 180 4.93 -8.50 -0.46
C GLU A 180 6.35 -7.96 -0.21
N ALA A 181 7.21 -7.95 -1.24
CA ALA A 181 8.57 -7.43 -1.13
C ALA A 181 8.60 -5.93 -0.77
N ASN A 182 7.70 -5.14 -1.34
CA ASN A 182 7.57 -3.72 -0.99
C ASN A 182 7.09 -3.52 0.44
N ALA A 183 6.07 -4.26 0.87
CA ALA A 183 5.56 -4.18 2.23
C ALA A 183 6.64 -4.58 3.25
N HIS A 184 7.38 -5.66 2.99
CA HIS A 184 8.49 -6.07 3.84
C HIS A 184 9.56 -4.98 3.96
N ARG A 185 9.94 -4.33 2.84
CA ARG A 185 10.92 -3.24 2.84
C ARG A 185 10.44 -2.05 3.68
N ARG A 186 9.18 -1.60 3.51
CA ARG A 186 8.59 -0.51 4.30
C ARG A 186 8.53 -0.84 5.79
N LEU A 187 8.16 -2.06 6.16
CA LEU A 187 8.19 -2.52 7.55
C LEU A 187 9.60 -2.50 8.12
N SER A 188 10.60 -2.93 7.36
CA SER A 188 12.01 -2.91 7.76
C SER A 188 12.53 -1.47 7.94
N GLU A 189 12.09 -0.54 7.11
CA GLU A 189 12.42 0.89 7.24
C GLU A 189 11.78 1.49 8.49
N LEU A 190 10.52 1.16 8.78
CA LEU A 190 9.83 1.57 10.01
C LEU A 190 10.55 1.03 11.27
N GLU A 191 10.89 -0.26 11.29
CA GLU A 191 11.65 -0.84 12.41
C GLU A 191 12.98 -0.13 12.67
N ARG A 192 13.74 0.16 11.60
CA ARG A 192 15.02 0.85 11.72
C ARG A 192 14.90 2.31 12.14
N SER A 193 13.82 2.99 11.73
CA SER A 193 13.63 4.42 11.96
C SER A 193 12.97 4.76 13.31
N ILE A 194 12.32 3.79 13.95
CA ILE A 194 11.57 4.00 15.20
C ILE A 194 12.22 3.19 16.32
N PRO A 195 12.83 3.84 17.33
CA PRO A 195 13.46 3.14 18.43
C PRO A 195 12.45 2.22 19.18
N GLY A 196 12.83 0.95 19.35
CA GLY A 196 12.00 -0.06 20.01
C GLY A 196 10.91 -0.68 19.15
N ALA A 197 10.81 -0.32 17.86
CA ALA A 197 9.91 -0.99 16.94
C ALA A 197 10.37 -2.43 16.63
N HIS A 198 9.42 -3.36 16.52
CA HIS A 198 9.66 -4.78 16.26
C HIS A 198 8.48 -5.43 15.52
N PHE A 199 8.19 -4.95 14.32
CA PHE A 199 7.10 -5.44 13.49
C PHE A 199 7.39 -6.81 12.90
N LEU A 200 8.56 -6.95 12.28
CA LEU A 200 8.97 -8.16 11.57
C LEU A 200 9.51 -9.21 12.54
N GLU A 201 10.29 -8.78 13.52
CA GLU A 201 11.04 -9.67 14.42
C GLU A 201 10.16 -10.74 15.09
N LYS A 202 8.96 -10.38 15.55
CA LYS A 202 8.09 -11.28 16.33
C LYS A 202 6.82 -11.70 15.63
N HIS A 203 6.31 -10.86 14.74
CA HIS A 203 4.96 -10.99 14.19
C HIS A 203 4.90 -10.92 12.67
N GLY A 204 6.03 -10.77 12.01
CA GLY A 204 6.10 -10.66 10.55
C GLY A 204 5.75 -11.97 9.85
N ALA A 205 5.29 -11.86 8.61
CA ALA A 205 4.89 -13.00 7.79
C ALA A 205 6.04 -13.97 7.44
N GLN A 206 7.29 -13.56 7.66
CA GLN A 206 8.46 -14.42 7.50
C GLN A 206 8.66 -15.40 8.67
N THR A 207 7.99 -15.18 9.81
CA THR A 207 8.07 -16.12 10.94
C THR A 207 7.15 -17.33 10.69
N SER A 208 7.58 -18.51 11.09
CA SER A 208 6.80 -19.73 10.88
C SER A 208 5.78 -19.96 12.01
N LEU A 209 4.74 -20.73 11.70
CA LEU A 209 3.77 -21.15 12.72
C LEU A 209 4.43 -22.00 13.82
N GLU A 210 5.43 -22.81 13.47
CA GLU A 210 6.21 -23.60 14.42
C GLU A 210 7.01 -22.70 15.38
N SER A 211 7.63 -21.63 14.88
CA SER A 211 8.34 -20.67 15.73
C SER A 211 7.39 -19.89 16.64
N GLN A 212 6.13 -19.66 16.26
CA GLN A 212 5.12 -19.07 17.13
C GLN A 212 4.67 -20.07 18.23
N LEU A 213 4.58 -21.37 17.92
CA LEU A 213 4.32 -22.41 18.92
C LEU A 213 5.48 -22.49 19.93
N GLU A 214 6.71 -22.48 19.46
CA GLU A 214 7.89 -22.45 20.35
C GLU A 214 7.89 -21.19 21.22
N ARG A 215 7.59 -20.03 20.65
CA ARG A 215 7.56 -18.76 21.38
C ARG A 215 6.51 -18.74 22.50
N VAL A 216 5.33 -19.29 22.28
CA VAL A 216 4.26 -19.32 23.29
C VAL A 216 4.61 -20.24 24.46
N ILE A 217 5.45 -21.26 24.23
CA ILE A 217 5.88 -22.22 25.26
C ILE A 217 7.14 -21.71 26.00
N THR A 218 8.15 -21.28 25.25
CA THR A 218 9.51 -21.08 25.77
C THR A 218 9.89 -19.60 25.88
N ALA A 219 9.09 -18.69 25.37
CA ALA A 219 9.42 -17.27 25.19
C ALA A 219 10.56 -17.01 24.18
N ARG A 220 10.93 -17.99 23.33
CA ARG A 220 11.98 -17.82 22.33
C ARG A 220 11.49 -16.88 21.22
N ASN A 221 12.27 -15.85 20.96
CA ASN A 221 12.02 -14.92 19.86
C ASN A 221 12.17 -15.66 18.50
N PRO A 222 11.19 -15.59 17.59
CA PRO A 222 11.20 -16.38 16.35
C PRO A 222 12.30 -15.96 15.35
N THR A 223 12.84 -14.75 15.48
CA THR A 223 13.88 -14.23 14.59
C THR A 223 15.28 -14.29 15.20
N THR A 224 15.43 -13.79 16.44
CA THR A 224 16.75 -13.72 17.10
C THR A 224 17.13 -15.02 17.82
N GLY A 225 16.16 -15.86 18.14
CA GLY A 225 16.37 -17.09 18.92
C GLY A 225 16.61 -16.83 20.41
N GLU A 226 16.61 -15.58 20.87
CA GLU A 226 16.80 -15.23 22.26
C GLU A 226 15.54 -15.53 23.08
N ILE A 227 15.73 -15.88 24.36
CA ILE A 227 14.61 -16.11 25.28
C ILE A 227 14.24 -14.78 25.95
N GLU A 228 13.02 -14.31 25.71
CA GLU A 228 12.49 -13.13 26.39
C GLU A 228 12.28 -13.41 27.87
N THR A 229 12.79 -12.54 28.73
CA THR A 229 12.73 -12.71 30.20
C THR A 229 12.04 -11.53 30.89
N PHE A 230 11.54 -11.77 32.08
CA PHE A 230 11.08 -10.68 32.95
C PHE A 230 12.25 -9.81 33.37
N THR A 231 12.13 -8.50 33.16
CA THR A 231 13.20 -7.53 33.50
C THR A 231 13.12 -7.02 34.93
N ARG A 232 11.98 -7.20 35.64
CA ARG A 232 11.74 -6.68 36.97
C ARG A 232 10.83 -7.63 37.79
N GLY A 233 10.84 -7.47 39.13
CA GLY A 233 9.97 -8.21 40.05
C GLY A 233 10.51 -9.58 40.43
N ARG A 234 9.67 -10.37 41.15
CA ARG A 234 10.06 -11.69 41.70
C ARG A 234 10.51 -12.70 40.63
N ASN A 235 10.07 -12.56 39.41
CA ASN A 235 10.37 -13.45 38.30
C ASN A 235 11.49 -12.91 37.38
N ALA A 236 12.23 -11.86 37.78
CA ALA A 236 13.31 -11.31 36.97
C ALA A 236 14.30 -12.40 36.53
N GLY A 237 14.64 -12.42 35.22
CA GLY A 237 15.52 -13.43 34.62
C GLY A 237 14.82 -14.74 34.21
N GLN A 238 13.56 -14.99 34.60
CA GLN A 238 12.81 -16.14 34.12
C GLN A 238 12.19 -15.89 32.75
N PRO A 239 11.97 -16.94 31.92
CA PRO A 239 11.28 -16.81 30.64
C PRO A 239 9.91 -16.13 30.77
N ARG A 240 9.60 -15.24 29.82
CA ARG A 240 8.33 -14.51 29.76
C ARG A 240 7.56 -14.87 28.47
N PRO A 241 6.96 -16.06 28.39
CA PRO A 241 6.16 -16.41 27.23
C PRO A 241 4.92 -15.50 27.14
N PRO A 242 4.54 -15.03 25.94
CA PRO A 242 3.33 -14.23 25.74
C PRO A 242 2.07 -15.07 26.02
N SER A 243 0.93 -14.41 26.29
CA SER A 243 -0.38 -15.08 26.42
C SER A 243 -0.87 -15.70 25.11
N ALA A 244 -0.45 -15.15 24.00
CA ALA A 244 -0.62 -15.71 22.66
C ALA A 244 0.58 -15.32 21.78
N ALA A 245 0.98 -16.20 20.88
CA ALA A 245 1.99 -15.92 19.89
C ALA A 245 1.37 -16.10 18.49
N THR A 246 1.36 -15.02 17.73
CA THR A 246 0.72 -14.93 16.42
C THR A 246 1.63 -14.26 15.42
N HIS A 247 1.42 -14.54 14.13
CA HIS A 247 2.07 -13.82 13.06
C HIS A 247 1.06 -13.43 11.96
N PHE A 248 1.42 -12.45 11.16
CA PHE A 248 0.66 -12.11 9.97
C PHE A 248 0.90 -13.12 8.86
N LEU A 249 -0.10 -13.38 8.04
CA LEU A 249 0.01 -14.23 6.84
C LEU A 249 0.69 -13.50 5.67
N SER A 250 0.77 -12.17 5.73
CA SER A 250 1.27 -11.32 4.66
C SER A 250 1.86 -10.03 5.24
N HIS A 251 3.00 -9.59 4.71
CA HIS A 251 3.59 -8.31 5.07
C HIS A 251 2.69 -7.13 4.67
N ARG A 252 1.92 -7.27 3.59
CA ARG A 252 0.92 -6.28 3.18
C ARG A 252 -0.19 -6.12 4.21
N ASP A 253 -0.69 -7.23 4.76
CA ASP A 253 -1.74 -7.16 5.77
C ASP A 253 -1.23 -6.51 7.06
N GLN A 254 0.02 -6.80 7.43
CA GLN A 254 0.68 -6.14 8.57
C GLN A 254 0.86 -4.64 8.34
N LEU A 255 1.35 -4.25 7.17
CA LEU A 255 1.53 -2.85 6.80
C LEU A 255 0.18 -2.10 6.75
N ASN A 256 -0.84 -2.70 6.15
CA ASN A 256 -2.19 -2.13 6.10
C ASN A 256 -2.79 -1.93 7.50
N ALA A 257 -2.55 -2.85 8.43
CA ALA A 257 -2.98 -2.69 9.82
C ALA A 257 -2.29 -1.49 10.48
N ILE A 258 -0.99 -1.32 10.25
CA ILE A 258 -0.22 -0.19 10.78
C ILE A 258 -0.69 1.13 10.17
N ASP A 259 -0.83 1.21 8.83
CA ASP A 259 -1.27 2.42 8.13
C ASP A 259 -2.69 2.84 8.59
N ARG A 260 -3.61 1.87 8.73
CA ARG A 260 -4.95 2.10 9.26
C ARG A 260 -4.93 2.59 10.71
N ALA A 261 -4.10 2.00 11.56
CA ALA A 261 -3.94 2.43 12.94
C ALA A 261 -3.36 3.84 13.05
N ILE A 262 -2.38 4.19 12.22
CA ILE A 262 -1.83 5.54 12.14
C ILE A 262 -2.92 6.55 11.76
N LEU A 263 -3.77 6.21 10.82
CA LEU A 263 -4.89 7.06 10.41
C LEU A 263 -5.89 7.28 11.56
N ILE A 264 -6.30 6.20 12.24
CA ILE A 264 -7.20 6.26 13.40
C ILE A 264 -6.57 7.11 14.52
N PHE A 265 -5.26 6.92 14.77
CA PHE A 265 -4.54 7.71 15.77
C PHE A 265 -4.58 9.21 15.47
N LYS A 266 -4.38 9.59 14.22
CA LYS A 266 -4.42 11.00 13.80
C LYS A 266 -5.81 11.62 13.95
N LEU A 267 -6.86 10.84 13.69
CA LEU A 267 -8.25 11.31 13.72
C LEU A 267 -8.82 11.39 15.14
N ASN A 268 -8.63 10.35 15.95
CA ASN A 268 -9.37 10.12 17.20
C ASN A 268 -8.47 10.13 18.45
N GLY A 269 -7.15 10.20 18.29
CA GLY A 269 -6.19 10.14 19.37
C GLY A 269 -5.88 8.70 19.83
N ARG A 270 -5.05 8.59 20.88
CA ARG A 270 -4.42 7.33 21.30
C ARG A 270 -5.38 6.26 21.85
N ALA A 271 -6.49 6.66 22.44
CA ALA A 271 -7.41 5.73 23.11
C ALA A 271 -8.06 4.72 22.14
N ASP A 272 -8.31 5.14 20.90
CA ASP A 272 -9.06 4.34 19.93
C ASP A 272 -8.21 3.31 19.18
N ILE A 273 -6.88 3.40 19.26
CA ILE A 273 -5.94 2.53 18.55
C ILE A 273 -5.53 1.28 19.33
N GLN A 274 -5.82 1.22 20.61
CA GLN A 274 -5.58 0.00 21.42
C GLN A 274 -6.71 -1.01 21.29
N ALA A 275 -7.83 -0.64 20.65
CA ALA A 275 -8.89 -1.56 20.34
C ALA A 275 -8.53 -2.43 19.11
N PRO A 276 -8.87 -3.72 19.13
CA PRO A 276 -8.66 -4.60 18.00
C PRO A 276 -9.41 -4.11 16.74
N MET A 277 -8.69 -3.95 15.64
CA MET A 277 -9.26 -3.53 14.35
C MET A 277 -9.64 -4.77 13.52
N ASP A 278 -10.91 -4.92 13.18
CA ASP A 278 -11.33 -5.95 12.22
C ASP A 278 -10.86 -5.59 10.81
N MET A 279 -10.07 -6.47 10.21
CA MET A 279 -9.50 -6.31 8.87
C MET A 279 -10.37 -6.88 7.75
N GLY A 280 -11.57 -7.40 8.08
CA GLY A 280 -12.54 -7.93 7.12
C GLY A 280 -12.21 -9.31 6.54
N LYS A 281 -10.99 -9.81 6.72
CA LYS A 281 -10.50 -11.11 6.25
C LYS A 281 -9.56 -11.74 7.28
N ILE A 282 -9.21 -13.01 7.10
CA ILE A 282 -8.15 -13.66 7.89
C ILE A 282 -6.82 -13.04 7.49
N ILE A 283 -6.08 -12.52 8.47
CA ILE A 283 -4.80 -11.82 8.30
C ILE A 283 -3.66 -12.45 9.09
N GLY A 284 -3.95 -13.37 10.00
CA GLY A 284 -2.94 -13.99 10.84
C GLY A 284 -3.37 -15.35 11.38
N GLU A 285 -2.41 -16.02 12.00
CA GLU A 285 -2.60 -17.29 12.70
C GLU A 285 -1.60 -17.45 13.84
N GLY A 286 -1.86 -18.37 14.75
CA GLY A 286 -0.99 -18.64 15.88
C GLY A 286 -1.63 -19.44 16.99
N TYR A 287 -1.06 -19.38 18.20
CA TYR A 287 -1.42 -20.20 19.35
C TYR A 287 -1.68 -19.36 20.61
N LYS A 288 -2.64 -19.80 21.42
CA LYS A 288 -2.83 -19.34 22.80
C LYS A 288 -1.93 -20.16 23.74
N ARG A 289 -1.31 -19.51 24.74
CA ARG A 289 -0.41 -20.18 25.68
C ARG A 289 -1.12 -21.22 26.55
N ASP A 290 -2.23 -20.84 27.14
CA ASP A 290 -2.84 -21.64 28.22
C ASP A 290 -3.49 -22.93 27.70
N SER A 291 -4.00 -22.93 26.45
CA SER A 291 -4.66 -24.08 25.83
C SER A 291 -3.83 -24.71 24.72
N LEU A 292 -2.78 -24.04 24.24
CA LEU A 292 -2.06 -24.34 23.00
C LEU A 292 -3.01 -24.46 21.79
N GLU A 293 -4.17 -23.80 21.86
CA GLU A 293 -5.17 -23.80 20.82
C GLU A 293 -4.67 -22.99 19.62
N TYR A 294 -4.67 -23.60 18.44
CA TYR A 294 -4.44 -22.92 17.17
C TYR A 294 -5.68 -22.12 16.77
N GLY A 295 -5.46 -20.91 16.22
CA GLY A 295 -6.54 -20.13 15.66
C GLY A 295 -6.07 -19.18 14.57
N LYS A 296 -7.01 -18.85 13.68
CA LYS A 296 -6.86 -17.83 12.63
C LYS A 296 -7.48 -16.52 13.08
N GLN A 297 -6.79 -15.43 12.85
CA GLN A 297 -7.22 -14.11 13.31
C GLN A 297 -7.65 -13.21 12.17
N ARG A 298 -8.67 -12.40 12.44
CA ARG A 298 -9.16 -11.34 11.56
C ARG A 298 -8.88 -9.93 12.08
N LYS A 299 -8.46 -9.84 13.35
CA LYS A 299 -8.23 -8.58 14.02
C LYS A 299 -6.75 -8.32 14.19
N ALA A 300 -6.38 -7.05 14.14
CA ALA A 300 -5.03 -6.58 14.41
C ALA A 300 -5.04 -5.52 15.51
N ILE A 301 -3.97 -5.50 16.30
CA ILE A 301 -3.68 -4.45 17.28
C ILE A 301 -2.35 -3.82 16.91
N VAL A 302 -2.27 -2.49 17.02
CA VAL A 302 -1.04 -1.73 16.83
C VAL A 302 -0.79 -0.88 18.09
N TYR A 303 0.39 -1.02 18.67
CA TYR A 303 0.81 -0.19 19.79
C TYR A 303 1.70 0.94 19.31
N PHE A 304 1.58 2.08 19.99
CA PHE A 304 2.32 3.30 19.71
C PHE A 304 3.18 3.69 20.91
N ASN A 305 4.32 4.32 20.65
CA ASN A 305 5.14 4.93 21.71
C ASN A 305 4.56 6.28 22.16
N SER A 306 5.24 6.93 23.11
CA SER A 306 4.84 8.25 23.64
C SER A 306 4.75 9.33 22.55
N ASP A 307 5.54 9.22 21.49
CA ASP A 307 5.61 10.19 20.40
C ASP A 307 4.56 9.92 19.31
N GLY A 308 3.66 8.94 19.52
CA GLY A 308 2.63 8.56 18.57
C GLY A 308 3.16 7.81 17.36
N LYS A 309 4.34 7.18 17.46
CA LYS A 309 4.88 6.33 16.40
C LYS A 309 4.56 4.87 16.68
N PRO A 310 4.16 4.07 15.68
CA PRO A 310 3.87 2.65 15.87
C PRO A 310 5.14 1.90 16.25
N ILE A 311 5.07 0.98 17.22
CA ILE A 311 6.21 0.19 17.68
C ILE A 311 6.03 -1.32 17.47
N THR A 312 4.81 -1.80 17.44
CA THR A 312 4.51 -3.20 17.15
C THR A 312 3.10 -3.35 16.60
N ALA A 313 2.90 -4.36 15.78
CA ALA A 313 1.61 -4.78 15.26
C ALA A 313 1.52 -6.31 15.33
N PHE A 314 0.43 -6.84 15.82
CA PHE A 314 0.18 -8.28 15.89
C PHE A 314 -1.30 -8.59 15.69
N THR A 315 -1.59 -9.84 15.36
CA THR A 315 -2.96 -10.31 15.19
C THR A 315 -3.53 -10.85 16.49
N GLU A 316 -4.82 -10.61 16.73
CA GLU A 316 -5.49 -10.94 18.00
C GLU A 316 -6.53 -12.05 17.81
N PHE A 317 -6.59 -12.94 18.80
CA PHE A 317 -7.57 -14.04 18.88
C PHE A 317 -9.00 -13.54 19.09
#